data_dcc2726b0a5bbd646becfe4d7915a4e9
#
_entry.id   dcc2726b0a5bbd646becfe4d7915a4e9
#
_cell.length_a   1.000
_cell.length_b   1.000
_cell.length_c   1.000
_cell.angle_alpha   90.00
_cell.angle_beta   90.00
_cell.angle_gamma   90.00
#
_symmetry.space_group_name_H-M   'P 1'
#
loop_
_entity.id
_entity.type
_entity.pdbx_description
1 polymer ?
#
loop_
_entity_poly.entity_id
_entity_poly.type
_entity_poly.pdbx_seq_one_letter_code
_entity_poly.pdbx_strand_id
1 'polypeptide(L)'
;FEAAVAYAVAEQLGFDAAGVTWVRTTFDGAIAPGPKTFDFNLQQYSITEERQKVVDFSSGYYDVTQAVVTYAGSPIAEATTVAELKDAKLGAAVGTTSLKAIDEIVQPSQKAAVFNDNAAAVTALKNKQIDGLVVDLPTAFYLTAVEIENGVIVGQLPESASGAEQFGLLLAKDSPITECVTGAVDALREDGTLDELADEWLASAGAPVLT
;
A
#
# COMPACT_ATOMS: atom_id res chain seq x y z
N PHE A 1 11.24 -4.38 2.11
CA PHE A 1 11.33 -3.33 1.11
C PHE A 1 11.41 -1.95 1.77
N GLU A 2 10.37 -1.43 2.40
CA GLU A 2 10.33 -0.06 2.92
C GLU A 2 11.40 0.25 3.96
N ALA A 3 11.80 -0.72 4.80
CA ALA A 3 12.93 -0.51 5.71
C ALA A 3 14.24 -0.28 4.95
N ALA A 4 14.46 -0.97 3.83
CA ALA A 4 15.63 -0.76 2.98
C ALA A 4 15.57 0.62 2.31
N VAL A 5 14.41 1.03 1.80
CA VAL A 5 14.20 2.39 1.27
C VAL A 5 14.49 3.46 2.34
N ALA A 6 14.01 3.26 3.58
CA ALA A 6 14.26 4.21 4.66
C ALA A 6 15.75 4.39 4.96
N TYR A 7 16.52 3.30 4.98
CA TYR A 7 17.98 3.36 5.18
C TYR A 7 18.69 4.01 3.99
N ALA A 8 18.28 3.70 2.75
CA ALA A 8 18.85 4.33 1.57
C ALA A 8 18.60 5.84 1.55
N VAL A 9 17.38 6.28 1.90
CA VAL A 9 17.06 7.72 2.03
C VAL A 9 17.88 8.37 3.15
N ALA A 10 18.03 7.71 4.31
CA ALA A 10 18.84 8.23 5.40
C ALA A 10 20.31 8.41 4.97
N GLU A 11 20.87 7.46 4.22
CA GLU A 11 22.24 7.54 3.68
C GLU A 11 22.40 8.71 2.71
N GLN A 12 21.45 8.92 1.80
CA GLN A 12 21.44 10.07 0.91
C GLN A 12 21.35 11.41 1.67
N LEU A 13 20.72 11.41 2.83
CA LEU A 13 20.67 12.59 3.72
C LEU A 13 21.92 12.73 4.63
N GLY A 14 22.89 11.81 4.51
CA GLY A 14 24.16 11.85 5.26
C GLY A 14 24.13 11.16 6.62
N PHE A 15 23.13 10.32 6.89
CA PHE A 15 23.03 9.52 8.11
C PHE A 15 23.44 8.08 7.84
N ASP A 16 24.18 7.49 8.73
CA ASP A 16 24.41 6.04 8.75
C ASP A 16 23.24 5.29 9.41
N ALA A 17 23.26 3.97 9.36
CA ALA A 17 22.21 3.15 9.96
C ALA A 17 22.05 3.34 11.48
N ALA A 18 23.10 3.74 12.19
CA ALA A 18 23.06 4.03 13.64
C ALA A 18 22.35 5.37 13.93
N GLY A 19 22.29 6.27 12.95
CA GLY A 19 21.55 7.52 13.03
C GLY A 19 20.03 7.37 12.83
N VAL A 20 19.55 6.19 12.41
CA VAL A 20 18.13 5.93 12.19
C VAL A 20 17.46 5.42 13.46
N THR A 21 16.41 6.10 13.89
CA THR A 21 15.58 5.69 15.04
C THR A 21 14.17 5.33 14.57
N TRP A 22 13.76 4.10 14.82
CA TRP A 22 12.43 3.61 14.46
C TRP A 22 11.40 3.95 15.53
N VAL A 23 10.30 4.56 15.11
CA VAL A 23 9.12 4.84 15.95
C VAL A 23 7.89 4.16 15.37
N ARG A 24 6.97 3.73 16.22
CA ARG A 24 5.70 3.13 15.78
C ARG A 24 4.61 4.19 15.70
N THR A 25 3.84 4.15 14.62
CA THR A 25 2.63 4.93 14.43
C THR A 25 1.49 4.03 13.97
N THR A 26 0.25 4.48 14.16
CA THR A 26 -0.88 3.91 13.42
C THR A 26 -0.96 4.57 12.06
N PHE A 27 -1.52 3.87 11.06
CA PHE A 27 -1.68 4.37 9.70
C PHE A 27 -2.43 5.72 9.69
N ASP A 28 -3.64 5.75 10.25
CA ASP A 28 -4.45 6.97 10.30
C ASP A 28 -3.82 8.07 11.16
N GLY A 29 -3.15 7.69 12.25
CA GLY A 29 -2.48 8.65 13.15
C GLY A 29 -1.33 9.39 12.46
N ALA A 30 -0.62 8.74 11.54
CA ALA A 30 0.42 9.41 10.77
C ALA A 30 -0.16 10.38 9.73
N ILE A 31 -1.32 10.07 9.13
CA ILE A 31 -2.01 10.97 8.18
C ILE A 31 -2.73 12.13 8.92
N ALA A 32 -3.18 11.92 10.15
CA ALA A 32 -3.94 12.93 10.89
C ALA A 32 -3.20 14.29 10.93
N PRO A 33 -3.89 15.43 10.81
CA PRO A 33 -3.25 16.74 10.89
C PRO A 33 -2.56 16.97 12.25
N GLY A 34 -1.50 17.77 12.25
CA GLY A 34 -0.78 18.20 13.45
C GLY A 34 0.67 17.70 13.52
N PRO A 35 1.35 17.98 14.66
CA PRO A 35 2.75 17.63 14.85
C PRO A 35 2.99 16.12 14.75
N LYS A 36 4.13 15.74 14.18
CA LYS A 36 4.58 14.34 14.07
C LYS A 36 5.69 14.07 15.08
N THR A 37 5.81 12.79 15.46
CA THR A 37 6.89 12.30 16.33
C THR A 37 8.01 11.61 15.54
N PHE A 38 8.01 11.79 14.22
CA PHE A 38 8.95 11.24 13.27
C PHE A 38 9.34 12.31 12.24
N ASP A 39 10.47 12.15 11.60
CA ASP A 39 10.92 13.01 10.51
C ASP A 39 10.17 12.67 9.21
N PHE A 40 10.10 11.39 8.85
CA PHE A 40 9.26 10.87 7.77
C PHE A 40 8.76 9.46 8.12
N ASN A 41 7.71 9.01 7.42
CA ASN A 41 7.05 7.72 7.67
C ASN A 41 6.84 6.95 6.36
N LEU A 42 7.07 5.63 6.41
CA LEU A 42 6.80 4.67 5.34
C LEU A 42 5.86 3.58 5.88
N GLN A 43 4.65 3.52 5.38
CA GLN A 43 3.65 2.47 5.61
C GLN A 43 2.78 2.29 4.36
N GLN A 44 3.41 2.25 3.18
CA GLN A 44 2.70 2.14 1.91
C GLN A 44 1.66 3.25 1.73
N TYR A 45 2.07 4.49 1.99
CA TYR A 45 1.18 5.63 1.80
C TYR A 45 1.13 6.04 0.33
N SER A 46 0.03 5.76 -0.35
CA SER A 46 -0.24 6.33 -1.68
C SER A 46 -0.35 7.85 -1.57
N ILE A 47 0.34 8.55 -2.44
CA ILE A 47 0.25 10.01 -2.59
C ILE A 47 -1.13 10.34 -3.15
N THR A 48 -1.94 11.11 -2.42
CA THR A 48 -3.25 11.56 -2.89
C THR A 48 -3.43 13.05 -2.60
N GLU A 49 -4.19 13.74 -3.45
CA GLU A 49 -4.52 15.15 -3.22
C GLU A 49 -5.23 15.40 -1.87
N GLU A 50 -6.02 14.44 -1.42
CA GLU A 50 -6.71 14.54 -0.13
C GLU A 50 -5.71 14.51 1.02
N ARG A 51 -4.77 13.56 1.02
CA ARG A 51 -3.73 13.45 2.04
C ARG A 51 -2.78 14.64 2.02
N GLN A 52 -2.43 15.15 0.83
CA GLN A 52 -1.56 16.32 0.65
C GLN A 52 -2.13 17.62 1.25
N LYS A 53 -3.43 17.69 1.55
CA LYS A 53 -4.01 18.83 2.27
C LYS A 53 -3.55 18.91 3.73
N VAL A 54 -3.19 17.78 4.34
CA VAL A 54 -2.91 17.68 5.78
C VAL A 54 -1.53 17.16 6.14
N VAL A 55 -0.81 16.57 5.18
CA VAL A 55 0.57 16.11 5.29
C VAL A 55 1.35 16.46 4.03
N ASP A 56 2.68 16.40 4.10
CA ASP A 56 3.52 16.46 2.92
C ASP A 56 3.96 15.06 2.50
N PHE A 57 4.36 14.94 1.24
CA PHE A 57 4.97 13.74 0.67
C PHE A 57 6.26 14.08 -0.06
N SER A 58 7.19 13.13 -0.07
CA SER A 58 8.28 13.12 -1.04
C SER A 58 7.76 12.84 -2.46
N SER A 59 8.63 12.85 -3.45
CA SER A 59 8.41 12.13 -4.72
C SER A 59 8.09 10.66 -4.44
N GLY A 60 7.38 10.02 -5.38
CA GLY A 60 7.03 8.61 -5.26
C GLY A 60 8.28 7.73 -5.25
N TYR A 61 8.36 6.73 -4.36
CA TYR A 61 9.45 5.76 -4.34
C TYR A 61 9.07 4.40 -4.94
N TYR A 62 7.80 4.15 -5.19
CA TYR A 62 7.30 2.89 -5.78
C TYR A 62 5.95 3.12 -6.47
N ASP A 63 5.81 2.59 -7.69
CA ASP A 63 4.53 2.57 -8.41
C ASP A 63 3.72 1.35 -7.96
N VAL A 64 2.49 1.57 -7.52
CA VAL A 64 1.68 0.54 -6.89
C VAL A 64 0.33 0.35 -7.57
N THR A 65 -0.14 -0.88 -7.57
CA THR A 65 -1.49 -1.27 -7.98
C THR A 65 -2.24 -1.90 -6.82
N GLN A 66 -3.56 -1.83 -6.86
CA GLN A 66 -4.45 -2.52 -5.91
C GLN A 66 -4.65 -3.97 -6.36
N ALA A 67 -4.67 -4.90 -5.41
CA ALA A 67 -4.84 -6.32 -5.69
C ALA A 67 -5.91 -6.94 -4.79
N VAL A 68 -6.59 -7.93 -5.32
CA VAL A 68 -7.59 -8.72 -4.59
C VAL A 68 -6.95 -10.01 -4.10
N VAL A 69 -7.03 -10.23 -2.79
CA VAL A 69 -6.51 -11.42 -2.11
C VAL A 69 -7.67 -12.24 -1.56
N THR A 70 -7.56 -13.56 -1.68
CA THR A 70 -8.53 -14.50 -1.13
C THR A 70 -7.84 -15.78 -0.64
N TYR A 71 -8.61 -16.81 -0.31
CA TYR A 71 -8.14 -18.15 0.06
C TYR A 71 -8.56 -19.17 -1.00
N ALA A 72 -7.83 -20.29 -1.10
CA ALA A 72 -8.16 -21.36 -2.04
C ALA A 72 -9.58 -21.91 -1.77
N GLY A 73 -10.38 -22.00 -2.84
CA GLY A 73 -11.79 -22.44 -2.75
C GLY A 73 -12.78 -21.34 -2.35
N SER A 74 -12.36 -20.09 -2.27
CA SER A 74 -13.26 -18.94 -2.20
C SER A 74 -14.08 -18.83 -3.50
N PRO A 75 -15.30 -18.27 -3.45
CA PRO A 75 -16.11 -18.03 -4.65
C PRO A 75 -15.43 -17.22 -5.75
N ILE A 76 -14.44 -16.41 -5.39
CA ILE A 76 -13.72 -15.52 -6.31
C ILE A 76 -12.29 -15.96 -6.63
N ALA A 77 -11.86 -17.15 -6.14
CA ALA A 77 -10.47 -17.59 -6.29
C ALA A 77 -10.02 -17.74 -7.75
N GLU A 78 -10.95 -18.02 -8.65
CA GLU A 78 -10.72 -18.23 -10.09
C GLU A 78 -11.24 -17.04 -10.94
N ALA A 79 -11.65 -15.93 -10.33
CA ALA A 79 -12.13 -14.78 -11.06
C ALA A 79 -11.02 -14.16 -11.93
N THR A 80 -11.36 -13.76 -13.14
CA THR A 80 -10.44 -13.17 -14.12
C THR A 80 -10.87 -11.77 -14.56
N THR A 81 -12.08 -11.39 -14.17
CA THR A 81 -12.66 -10.09 -14.52
C THR A 81 -13.16 -9.36 -13.29
N VAL A 82 -13.18 -8.03 -13.35
CA VAL A 82 -13.77 -7.19 -12.29
C VAL A 82 -15.28 -7.48 -12.12
N ALA A 83 -15.96 -7.82 -13.21
CA ALA A 83 -17.38 -8.11 -13.17
C ALA A 83 -17.74 -9.33 -12.30
N GLU A 84 -16.85 -10.32 -12.21
CA GLU A 84 -17.02 -11.52 -11.37
C GLU A 84 -16.88 -11.23 -9.87
N LEU A 85 -16.36 -10.06 -9.51
CA LEU A 85 -16.23 -9.62 -8.12
C LEU A 85 -17.48 -8.88 -7.61
N LYS A 86 -18.46 -8.55 -8.48
CA LYS A 86 -19.59 -7.68 -8.12
C LYS A 86 -20.47 -8.21 -6.99
N ASP A 87 -20.64 -9.52 -6.92
CA ASP A 87 -21.46 -10.15 -5.87
C ASP A 87 -20.63 -10.64 -4.68
N ALA A 88 -19.31 -10.46 -4.75
CA ALA A 88 -18.41 -10.83 -3.68
C ALA A 88 -18.49 -9.85 -2.50
N LYS A 89 -18.37 -10.39 -1.30
CA LYS A 89 -18.21 -9.59 -0.09
C LYS A 89 -16.74 -9.20 0.08
N LEU A 90 -16.38 -8.04 -0.44
CA LEU A 90 -15.03 -7.51 -0.36
C LEU A 90 -14.84 -6.67 0.90
N GLY A 91 -13.59 -6.57 1.36
CA GLY A 91 -13.22 -5.73 2.49
C GLY A 91 -11.87 -5.06 2.30
N ALA A 92 -11.65 -3.97 3.04
CA ALA A 92 -10.38 -3.27 3.14
C ALA A 92 -10.27 -2.51 4.46
N ALA A 93 -9.08 -2.03 4.79
CA ALA A 93 -8.88 -1.17 5.95
C ALA A 93 -9.42 0.25 5.70
N VAL A 94 -9.90 0.89 6.75
CA VAL A 94 -10.39 2.27 6.72
C VAL A 94 -9.28 3.24 6.27
N GLY A 95 -9.65 4.30 5.54
CA GLY A 95 -8.71 5.36 5.12
C GLY A 95 -7.72 4.96 4.02
N THR A 96 -7.81 3.73 3.47
CA THR A 96 -6.93 3.24 2.40
C THR A 96 -7.47 3.55 1.01
N THR A 97 -6.57 3.65 0.04
CA THR A 97 -6.92 3.69 -1.39
C THR A 97 -7.51 2.36 -1.86
N SER A 98 -7.20 1.25 -1.18
CA SER A 98 -7.81 -0.07 -1.39
C SER A 98 -9.33 -0.05 -1.16
N LEU A 99 -9.79 0.60 -0.09
CA LEU A 99 -11.23 0.77 0.17
C LEU A 99 -11.89 1.59 -0.94
N LYS A 100 -11.23 2.68 -1.35
CA LYS A 100 -11.69 3.52 -2.46
C LYS A 100 -11.75 2.75 -3.77
N ALA A 101 -10.75 1.89 -4.05
CA ALA A 101 -10.71 1.06 -5.26
C ALA A 101 -11.88 0.05 -5.32
N ILE A 102 -12.31 -0.51 -4.17
CA ILE A 102 -13.52 -1.34 -4.13
C ILE A 102 -14.73 -0.53 -4.60
N ASP A 103 -14.92 0.67 -4.07
CA ASP A 103 -16.09 1.49 -4.35
C ASP A 103 -16.09 2.07 -5.78
N GLU A 104 -14.93 2.42 -6.33
CA GLU A 104 -14.80 3.11 -7.62
C GLU A 104 -14.61 2.15 -8.80
N ILE A 105 -13.86 1.06 -8.62
CA ILE A 105 -13.50 0.13 -9.69
C ILE A 105 -14.42 -1.08 -9.69
N VAL A 106 -14.54 -1.78 -8.55
CA VAL A 106 -15.36 -3.00 -8.48
C VAL A 106 -16.85 -2.67 -8.45
N GLN A 107 -17.24 -1.65 -7.71
CA GLN A 107 -18.64 -1.23 -7.52
C GLN A 107 -19.53 -2.42 -7.13
N PRO A 108 -19.21 -3.12 -6.03
CA PRO A 108 -19.92 -4.34 -5.67
C PRO A 108 -21.38 -4.06 -5.31
N SER A 109 -22.24 -5.07 -5.47
CA SER A 109 -23.68 -4.99 -5.12
C SER A 109 -23.92 -4.81 -3.62
N GLN A 110 -22.93 -5.15 -2.79
CA GLN A 110 -22.94 -4.94 -1.33
C GLN A 110 -21.83 -3.97 -0.95
N LYS A 111 -22.05 -3.14 0.05
CA LYS A 111 -21.01 -2.26 0.60
C LYS A 111 -19.81 -3.07 1.06
N ALA A 112 -18.61 -2.55 0.80
CA ALA A 112 -17.38 -3.11 1.32
C ALA A 112 -17.41 -3.22 2.84
N ALA A 113 -16.88 -4.32 3.38
CA ALA A 113 -16.64 -4.47 4.80
C ALA A 113 -15.41 -3.61 5.18
N VAL A 114 -15.57 -2.71 6.13
CA VAL A 114 -14.52 -1.79 6.56
C VAL A 114 -13.92 -2.28 7.86
N PHE A 115 -12.59 -2.37 7.92
CA PHE A 115 -11.84 -2.84 9.08
C PHE A 115 -10.92 -1.73 9.60
N ASN A 116 -10.54 -1.80 10.88
CA ASN A 116 -9.63 -0.81 11.47
C ASN A 116 -8.21 -0.90 10.90
N ASP A 117 -7.79 -2.10 10.50
CA ASP A 117 -6.48 -2.38 9.92
C ASP A 117 -6.50 -3.68 9.09
N ASN A 118 -5.39 -3.96 8.39
CA ASN A 118 -5.24 -5.16 7.59
C ASN A 118 -5.26 -6.44 8.42
N ALA A 119 -4.80 -6.43 9.67
CA ALA A 119 -4.80 -7.62 10.54
C ALA A 119 -6.23 -8.07 10.89
N ALA A 120 -7.11 -7.10 11.18
CA ALA A 120 -8.54 -7.36 11.38
C ALA A 120 -9.21 -7.88 10.10
N ALA A 121 -8.87 -7.30 8.94
CA ALA A 121 -9.38 -7.74 7.64
C ALA A 121 -8.92 -9.17 7.28
N VAL A 122 -7.65 -9.50 7.50
CA VAL A 122 -7.10 -10.86 7.33
C VAL A 122 -7.82 -11.86 8.25
N THR A 123 -8.08 -11.48 9.50
CA THR A 123 -8.83 -12.32 10.44
C THR A 123 -10.24 -12.60 9.91
N ALA A 124 -10.93 -11.59 9.38
CA ALA A 124 -12.25 -11.75 8.79
C ALA A 124 -12.23 -12.65 7.54
N LEU A 125 -11.18 -12.53 6.69
CA LEU A 125 -10.99 -13.38 5.52
C LEU A 125 -10.76 -14.84 5.93
N LYS A 126 -9.87 -15.11 6.90
CA LYS A 126 -9.62 -16.46 7.46
C LYS A 126 -10.89 -17.09 8.05
N ASN A 127 -11.75 -16.29 8.66
CA ASN A 127 -13.03 -16.71 9.21
C ASN A 127 -14.15 -16.79 8.16
N LYS A 128 -13.85 -16.55 6.87
CA LYS A 128 -14.81 -16.55 5.76
C LYS A 128 -15.98 -15.58 5.97
N GLN A 129 -15.71 -14.47 6.65
CA GLN A 129 -16.67 -13.39 6.86
C GLN A 129 -16.71 -12.43 5.67
N ILE A 130 -15.63 -12.41 4.87
CA ILE A 130 -15.51 -11.76 3.56
C ILE A 130 -14.96 -12.78 2.57
N ASP A 131 -15.24 -12.58 1.28
CA ASP A 131 -14.77 -13.43 0.19
C ASP A 131 -13.41 -12.99 -0.34
N GLY A 132 -13.10 -11.71 -0.22
CA GLY A 132 -11.83 -11.13 -0.65
C GLY A 132 -11.45 -9.89 0.13
N LEU A 133 -10.14 -9.64 0.21
CA LEU A 133 -9.50 -8.48 0.79
C LEU A 133 -8.77 -7.71 -0.31
N VAL A 134 -9.01 -6.40 -0.39
CA VAL A 134 -8.27 -5.53 -1.32
C VAL A 134 -7.17 -4.81 -0.56
N VAL A 135 -5.95 -4.90 -1.10
CA VAL A 135 -4.73 -4.30 -0.54
C VAL A 135 -3.78 -3.91 -1.68
N ASP A 136 -2.75 -3.16 -1.37
CA ASP A 136 -1.66 -2.90 -2.30
C ASP A 136 -0.95 -4.19 -2.70
N LEU A 137 -0.49 -4.30 -3.94
CA LEU A 137 0.12 -5.50 -4.48
C LEU A 137 1.30 -6.03 -3.63
N PRO A 138 2.24 -5.22 -3.12
CA PRO A 138 3.29 -5.71 -2.22
C PRO A 138 2.74 -6.36 -0.94
N THR A 139 1.69 -5.77 -0.37
CA THR A 139 0.98 -6.36 0.77
C THR A 139 0.30 -7.67 0.39
N ALA A 140 -0.29 -7.77 -0.80
CA ALA A 140 -0.92 -9.00 -1.30
C ALA A 140 0.09 -10.17 -1.34
N PHE A 141 1.30 -9.93 -1.84
CA PHE A 141 2.36 -10.95 -1.83
C PHE A 141 2.72 -11.42 -0.42
N TYR A 142 2.91 -10.48 0.51
CA TYR A 142 3.19 -10.82 1.90
C TYR A 142 2.05 -11.64 2.53
N LEU A 143 0.82 -11.19 2.38
CA LEU A 143 -0.34 -11.85 2.99
C LEU A 143 -0.54 -13.28 2.48
N THR A 144 -0.38 -13.50 1.18
CA THR A 144 -0.55 -14.84 0.59
C THR A 144 0.61 -15.77 0.86
N ALA A 145 1.82 -15.26 1.05
CA ALA A 145 3.01 -16.04 1.36
C ALA A 145 3.12 -16.40 2.86
N VAL A 146 2.66 -15.52 3.76
CA VAL A 146 2.99 -15.61 5.19
C VAL A 146 1.74 -15.72 6.08
N GLU A 147 0.69 -14.93 5.78
CA GLU A 147 -0.43 -14.75 6.70
C GLU A 147 -1.63 -15.62 6.38
N ILE A 148 -1.94 -15.86 5.12
CA ILE A 148 -3.14 -16.57 4.70
C ILE A 148 -2.75 -17.95 4.19
N GLU A 149 -3.10 -18.98 4.95
CA GLU A 149 -2.88 -20.37 4.54
C GLU A 149 -3.61 -20.65 3.22
N ASN A 150 -2.89 -21.14 2.21
CA ASN A 150 -3.38 -21.28 0.85
C ASN A 150 -3.97 -19.99 0.27
N GLY A 151 -3.34 -18.86 0.59
CA GLY A 151 -3.70 -17.55 0.06
C GLY A 151 -3.54 -17.48 -1.46
N VAL A 152 -4.46 -16.80 -2.11
CA VAL A 152 -4.49 -16.60 -3.57
C VAL A 152 -4.58 -15.12 -3.86
N ILE A 153 -3.71 -14.61 -4.74
CA ILE A 153 -3.91 -13.32 -5.37
C ILE A 153 -4.80 -13.55 -6.58
N VAL A 154 -6.04 -13.09 -6.51
CA VAL A 154 -7.02 -13.20 -7.62
C VAL A 154 -6.53 -12.42 -8.82
N GLY A 155 -6.09 -11.19 -8.58
CA GLY A 155 -5.53 -10.33 -9.61
C GLY A 155 -5.38 -8.89 -9.13
N GLN A 156 -4.73 -8.08 -9.97
CA GLN A 156 -4.64 -6.65 -9.80
C GLN A 156 -5.90 -5.99 -10.36
N LEU A 157 -6.40 -4.99 -9.66
CA LEU A 157 -7.45 -4.13 -10.21
C LEU A 157 -6.86 -3.23 -11.30
N PRO A 158 -7.61 -2.90 -12.36
CA PRO A 158 -7.17 -1.92 -13.34
C PRO A 158 -6.95 -0.55 -12.66
N GLU A 159 -6.17 0.30 -13.32
CA GLU A 159 -5.96 1.66 -12.83
C GLU A 159 -7.29 2.40 -12.64
N SER A 160 -7.35 3.18 -11.57
CA SER A 160 -8.49 4.05 -11.31
C SER A 160 -8.51 5.23 -12.30
N ALA A 161 -9.63 5.93 -12.38
CA ALA A 161 -9.75 7.15 -13.19
C ALA A 161 -8.77 8.27 -12.76
N SER A 162 -8.24 8.20 -11.54
CA SER A 162 -7.21 9.14 -11.02
C SER A 162 -5.78 8.82 -11.48
N GLY A 163 -5.57 7.75 -12.25
CA GLY A 163 -4.27 7.32 -12.76
C GLY A 163 -3.52 6.36 -11.82
N ALA A 164 -2.24 6.14 -12.16
CA ALA A 164 -1.36 5.26 -11.38
C ALA A 164 -1.11 5.81 -9.97
N GLU A 165 -1.11 4.93 -8.98
CA GLU A 165 -0.79 5.27 -7.60
C GLU A 165 0.72 5.15 -7.37
N GLN A 166 1.25 6.01 -6.49
CA GLN A 166 2.65 5.93 -6.03
C GLN A 166 2.71 5.99 -4.52
N PHE A 167 3.59 5.20 -3.92
CA PHE A 167 3.95 5.39 -2.52
C PHE A 167 4.93 6.55 -2.37
N GLY A 168 4.69 7.39 -1.35
CA GLY A 168 5.60 8.47 -0.96
C GLY A 168 5.94 8.42 0.52
N LEU A 169 7.09 8.96 0.88
CA LEU A 169 7.43 9.19 2.28
C LEU A 169 6.54 10.31 2.82
N LEU A 170 5.82 10.02 3.90
CA LEU A 170 4.90 10.96 4.53
C LEU A 170 5.64 11.82 5.56
N LEU A 171 5.48 13.14 5.49
CA LEU A 171 6.05 14.11 6.42
C LEU A 171 4.96 14.95 7.08
N ALA A 172 5.31 15.66 8.14
CA ALA A 172 4.43 16.69 8.68
C ALA A 172 4.12 17.73 7.59
N LYS A 173 2.92 18.32 7.65
CA LYS A 173 2.57 19.41 6.73
C LYS A 173 3.53 20.59 6.91
N ASP A 174 4.00 21.16 5.80
CA ASP A 174 4.99 22.23 5.74
C ASP A 174 6.32 21.88 6.45
N SER A 175 6.73 20.62 6.39
CA SER A 175 7.99 20.16 6.98
C SER A 175 9.18 20.83 6.28
N PRO A 176 10.14 21.40 7.03
CA PRO A 176 11.30 22.07 6.45
C PRO A 176 12.26 21.11 5.73
N ILE A 177 12.10 19.78 5.93
CA ILE A 177 12.95 18.77 5.29
C ILE A 177 12.28 18.11 4.09
N THR A 178 11.05 18.48 3.72
CA THR A 178 10.32 17.87 2.60
C THR A 178 11.14 17.91 1.29
N GLU A 179 11.75 19.06 0.97
CA GLU A 179 12.59 19.20 -0.24
C GLU A 179 13.84 18.31 -0.19
N CYS A 180 14.49 18.21 0.99
CA CYS A 180 15.67 17.35 1.15
C CYS A 180 15.33 15.87 0.98
N VAL A 181 14.22 15.43 1.59
CA VAL A 181 13.75 14.04 1.48
C VAL A 181 13.31 13.74 0.04
N THR A 182 12.64 14.67 -0.63
CA THR A 182 12.29 14.56 -2.05
C THR A 182 13.54 14.40 -2.90
N GLY A 183 14.54 15.25 -2.72
CA GLY A 183 15.81 15.16 -3.46
C GLY A 183 16.55 13.84 -3.22
N ALA A 184 16.48 13.28 -2.02
CA ALA A 184 17.05 11.97 -1.72
C ALA A 184 16.32 10.84 -2.46
N VAL A 185 14.99 10.87 -2.49
CA VAL A 185 14.18 9.89 -3.25
C VAL A 185 14.44 10.00 -4.75
N ASP A 186 14.51 11.22 -5.28
CA ASP A 186 14.78 11.46 -6.70
C ASP A 186 16.17 10.94 -7.11
N ALA A 187 17.20 11.15 -6.27
CA ALA A 187 18.54 10.63 -6.50
C ALA A 187 18.57 9.10 -6.53
N LEU A 188 17.88 8.43 -5.56
CA LEU A 188 17.79 6.97 -5.51
C LEU A 188 16.98 6.37 -6.67
N ARG A 189 16.05 7.13 -7.22
CA ARG A 189 15.33 6.75 -8.44
C ARG A 189 16.23 6.89 -9.66
N GLU A 190 16.96 8.00 -9.78
CA GLU A 190 17.81 8.29 -10.92
C GLU A 190 19.00 7.32 -11.04
N ASP A 191 19.58 6.89 -9.92
CA ASP A 191 20.69 5.94 -9.89
C ASP A 191 20.26 4.46 -9.97
N GLY A 192 18.94 4.18 -9.94
CA GLY A 192 18.37 2.83 -10.03
C GLY A 192 18.26 2.08 -8.70
N THR A 193 18.69 2.67 -7.59
CA THR A 193 18.64 2.01 -6.27
C THR A 193 17.24 1.58 -5.87
N LEU A 194 16.20 2.40 -6.15
CA LEU A 194 14.81 2.05 -5.83
C LEU A 194 14.34 0.81 -6.58
N ASP A 195 14.72 0.67 -7.86
CA ASP A 195 14.38 -0.50 -8.67
C ASP A 195 15.10 -1.76 -8.17
N GLU A 196 16.40 -1.64 -7.82
CA GLU A 196 17.17 -2.74 -7.23
C GLU A 196 16.57 -3.20 -5.90
N LEU A 197 16.14 -2.28 -5.03
CA LEU A 197 15.48 -2.61 -3.77
C LEU A 197 14.10 -3.25 -3.99
N ALA A 198 13.36 -2.80 -5.00
CA ALA A 198 12.08 -3.43 -5.35
C ALA A 198 12.28 -4.85 -5.86
N ASP A 199 13.27 -5.09 -6.73
CA ASP A 199 13.61 -6.41 -7.24
C ASP A 199 14.10 -7.37 -6.15
N GLU A 200 14.86 -6.86 -5.18
CA GLU A 200 15.38 -7.68 -4.08
C GLU A 200 14.28 -8.11 -3.09
N TRP A 201 13.38 -7.19 -2.74
CA TRP A 201 12.45 -7.38 -1.61
C TRP A 201 11.02 -7.70 -2.02
N LEU A 202 10.61 -7.33 -3.22
CA LEU A 202 9.27 -7.59 -3.73
C LEU A 202 9.33 -8.71 -4.78
N ALA A 203 8.44 -9.68 -4.67
CA ALA A 203 8.41 -10.79 -5.62
C ALA A 203 8.22 -10.26 -7.04
N SER A 204 9.11 -10.65 -7.95
CA SER A 204 9.04 -10.34 -9.38
C SER A 204 7.89 -11.08 -10.11
N ALA A 205 7.14 -11.94 -9.39
CA ALA A 205 5.98 -12.63 -9.93
C ALA A 205 4.81 -11.64 -10.04
N GLY A 206 4.56 -11.14 -11.24
CA GLY A 206 3.39 -10.33 -11.53
C GLY A 206 2.09 -11.11 -11.25
N ALA A 207 1.11 -10.47 -10.63
CA ALA A 207 -0.25 -10.98 -10.59
C ALA A 207 -1.00 -10.55 -11.87
N PRO A 208 -1.93 -11.36 -12.40
CA PRO A 208 -2.70 -10.96 -13.58
C PRO A 208 -3.53 -9.70 -13.30
N VAL A 209 -3.75 -8.89 -14.32
CA VAL A 209 -4.68 -7.75 -14.23
C VAL A 209 -6.08 -8.26 -14.57
N LEU A 210 -7.05 -7.97 -13.72
CA LEU A 210 -8.47 -8.27 -13.94
C LEU A 210 -9.05 -7.36 -15.04
N THR A 211 -9.76 -7.94 -15.97
CA THR A 211 -10.33 -7.22 -17.15
C THR A 211 -11.77 -6.80 -16.96
#